data_e0584f8baf85fec239fbc712ddbdd457
#
_entry.id   e0584f8baf85fec239fbc712ddbdd457
#
_cell.length_a   1.000
_cell.length_b   1.000
_cell.length_c   1.000
_cell.angle_alpha   90.00
_cell.angle_beta   90.00
_cell.angle_gamma   90.00
#
_symmetry.space_group_name_H-M   'P 1'
#
loop_
_entity.id
_entity.type
_entity.pdbx_description
1 polymer ?
#
loop_
_entity_poly.entity_id
_entity_poly.type
_entity_poly.pdbx_seq_one_letter_code
_entity_poly.pdbx_strand_id
1 'polypeptide(L)'
;ARFARTYTHAGMVAYDGEKMSKSKGNLVFVSALRMSEVDPMAIRLVLLRHHYRSDWEWTDDQLWQAVDTLADWRRALALGAGADSGPVVDRVLAALADDLDAPAAVQAVQEWVDATLGTAGLAETSDREAAATIHRLLDAALGLSL
;
A
#
# COMPACT_ATOMS: atom_id res chain seq x y z
N ALA A 1 7.98 1.75 38.49
CA ALA A 1 7.96 2.53 37.24
C ALA A 1 6.96 1.90 36.27
N ARG A 2 6.14 2.71 35.57
CA ARG A 2 5.26 2.19 34.52
C ARG A 2 6.12 1.72 33.35
N PHE A 3 5.88 0.48 32.86
CA PHE A 3 6.59 -0.09 31.71
C PHE A 3 6.25 0.65 30.40
N ALA A 4 4.98 1.00 30.21
CA ALA A 4 4.53 1.78 29.05
C ALA A 4 3.43 2.78 29.47
N ARG A 5 3.30 3.88 28.72
CA ARG A 5 2.22 4.85 28.90
C ARG A 5 0.98 4.48 28.09
N THR A 6 1.19 3.87 26.93
CA THR A 6 0.13 3.48 25.99
C THR A 6 0.40 2.07 25.49
N TYR A 7 -0.65 1.31 25.29
CA TYR A 7 -0.63 -0.04 24.71
C TYR A 7 -1.47 0.00 23.43
N THR A 8 -0.88 -0.47 22.33
CA THR A 8 -1.56 -0.60 21.04
C THR A 8 -1.55 -2.06 20.64
N HIS A 9 -2.69 -2.56 20.15
CA HIS A 9 -2.86 -3.93 19.68
C HIS A 9 -3.15 -3.92 18.19
N ALA A 10 -2.44 -4.79 17.45
CA ALA A 10 -2.76 -5.06 16.05
C ALA A 10 -3.88 -6.11 15.96
N GLY A 11 -4.64 -6.04 14.88
CA GLY A 11 -5.59 -7.08 14.51
C GLY A 11 -4.88 -8.42 14.21
N MET A 12 -5.66 -9.47 14.14
CA MET A 12 -5.19 -10.83 13.89
C MET A 12 -5.19 -11.10 12.39
N VAL A 13 -4.17 -11.83 11.92
CA VAL A 13 -4.12 -12.31 10.55
C VAL A 13 -4.48 -13.78 10.54
N ALA A 14 -5.51 -14.14 9.78
CA ALA A 14 -5.94 -15.51 9.54
C ALA A 14 -5.32 -16.06 8.23
N TYR A 15 -5.31 -17.38 8.09
CA TYR A 15 -5.01 -18.10 6.86
C TYR A 15 -5.83 -19.40 6.85
N ASP A 16 -6.54 -19.68 5.76
CA ASP A 16 -7.47 -20.81 5.64
C ASP A 16 -8.56 -20.80 6.73
N GLY A 17 -9.15 -19.62 7.01
CA GLY A 17 -10.21 -19.45 7.99
C GLY A 17 -9.76 -19.59 9.45
N GLU A 18 -8.47 -19.76 9.70
CA GLU A 18 -7.91 -19.94 11.04
C GLU A 18 -6.81 -18.93 11.34
N LYS A 19 -6.74 -18.50 12.61
CA LYS A 19 -5.63 -17.67 13.08
C LYS A 19 -4.29 -18.34 12.78
N MET A 20 -3.37 -17.60 12.17
CA MET A 20 -1.98 -18.05 11.98
C MET A 20 -1.32 -18.40 13.30
N SER A 21 -0.75 -19.59 13.41
CA SER A 21 0.02 -20.00 14.59
C SER A 21 1.10 -21.04 14.25
N LYS A 22 2.19 -21.04 15.03
CA LYS A 22 3.29 -22.01 14.86
C LYS A 22 2.82 -23.44 15.09
N SER A 23 1.92 -23.64 16.06
CA SER A 23 1.42 -24.98 16.42
C SER A 23 0.53 -25.60 15.35
N LYS A 24 -0.12 -24.77 14.53
CA LYS A 24 -0.97 -25.22 13.41
C LYS A 24 -0.18 -25.38 12.10
N GLY A 25 1.02 -24.82 12.02
CA GLY A 25 1.85 -24.87 10.83
C GLY A 25 1.32 -24.02 9.64
N ASN A 26 0.35 -23.15 9.91
CA ASN A 26 -0.33 -22.31 8.90
C ASN A 26 0.25 -20.88 8.81
N LEU A 27 1.54 -20.71 9.05
CA LEU A 27 2.19 -19.40 8.94
C LEU A 27 2.58 -19.08 7.50
N VAL A 28 2.25 -17.90 7.05
CA VAL A 28 2.82 -17.32 5.83
C VAL A 28 4.14 -16.64 6.19
N PHE A 29 5.25 -17.19 5.69
CA PHE A 29 6.58 -16.66 5.97
C PHE A 29 7.00 -15.69 4.86
N VAL A 30 7.33 -14.46 5.24
CA VAL A 30 7.89 -13.45 4.31
C VAL A 30 9.16 -13.96 3.62
N SER A 31 9.98 -14.74 4.34
CA SER A 31 11.17 -15.36 3.76
C SER A 31 10.84 -16.34 2.62
N ALA A 32 9.77 -17.13 2.77
CA ALA A 32 9.32 -18.04 1.72
C ALA A 32 8.82 -17.28 0.48
N LEU A 33 8.02 -16.23 0.69
CA LEU A 33 7.55 -15.36 -0.39
C LEU A 33 8.73 -14.71 -1.16
N ARG A 34 9.74 -14.25 -0.44
CA ARG A 34 10.95 -13.69 -1.06
C ARG A 34 11.78 -14.73 -1.82
N MET A 35 11.85 -15.96 -1.33
CA MET A 35 12.52 -17.07 -2.04
C MET A 35 11.79 -17.46 -3.32
N SER A 36 10.47 -17.22 -3.38
CA SER A 36 9.65 -17.37 -4.59
C SER A 36 9.66 -16.14 -5.49
N GLU A 37 10.65 -15.26 -5.32
CA GLU A 37 10.86 -14.04 -6.12
C GLU A 37 9.69 -13.03 -6.10
N VAL A 38 8.82 -13.13 -5.09
CA VAL A 38 7.74 -12.14 -4.89
C VAL A 38 8.34 -10.78 -4.55
N ASP A 39 7.89 -9.74 -5.25
CA ASP A 39 8.29 -8.37 -4.97
C ASP A 39 7.96 -7.98 -3.52
N PRO A 40 8.96 -7.58 -2.70
CA PRO A 40 8.72 -7.17 -1.33
C PRO A 40 7.71 -6.03 -1.18
N MET A 41 7.61 -5.15 -2.19
CA MET A 41 6.64 -4.04 -2.19
C MET A 41 5.21 -4.56 -2.34
N ALA A 42 4.99 -5.68 -3.06
CA ALA A 42 3.67 -6.32 -3.13
C ALA A 42 3.25 -6.86 -1.76
N ILE A 43 4.14 -7.53 -1.04
CA ILE A 43 3.88 -8.00 0.33
C ILE A 43 3.50 -6.81 1.23
N ARG A 44 4.26 -5.71 1.14
CA ARG A 44 3.99 -4.50 1.90
C ARG A 44 2.64 -3.88 1.54
N LEU A 45 2.29 -3.83 0.25
CA LEU A 45 1.02 -3.29 -0.22
C LEU A 45 -0.17 -4.09 0.29
N VAL A 46 -0.07 -5.45 0.33
CA VAL A 46 -1.11 -6.28 0.96
C VAL A 46 -1.34 -5.85 2.40
N LEU A 47 -0.28 -5.67 3.18
CA LEU A 47 -0.41 -5.25 4.58
C LEU A 47 -1.04 -3.87 4.72
N LEU A 48 -0.66 -2.90 3.86
CA LEU A 48 -1.19 -1.54 3.88
C LEU A 48 -2.65 -1.44 3.45
N ARG A 49 -3.20 -2.44 2.76
CA ARG A 49 -4.61 -2.51 2.39
C ARG A 49 -5.54 -2.86 3.56
N HIS A 50 -4.97 -3.20 4.71
CA HIS A 50 -5.72 -3.54 5.92
C HIS A 50 -5.38 -2.55 7.03
N HIS A 51 -6.40 -2.07 7.72
CA HIS A 51 -6.17 -1.23 8.89
C HIS A 51 -5.52 -2.07 10.00
N TYR A 52 -4.48 -1.55 10.64
CA TYR A 52 -3.68 -2.32 11.60
C TYR A 52 -4.46 -2.90 12.78
N ARG A 53 -5.61 -2.32 13.14
CA ARG A 53 -6.48 -2.81 14.23
C ARG A 53 -7.48 -3.86 13.79
N SER A 54 -7.73 -4.01 12.49
CA SER A 54 -8.75 -4.91 11.96
C SER A 54 -8.20 -6.33 11.83
N ASP A 55 -9.02 -7.29 12.19
CA ASP A 55 -8.74 -8.69 11.84
C ASP A 55 -8.95 -8.87 10.35
N TRP A 56 -8.08 -9.64 9.70
CA TRP A 56 -8.18 -9.93 8.28
C TRP A 56 -7.58 -11.29 7.95
N GLU A 57 -7.84 -11.79 6.75
CA GLU A 57 -7.34 -13.06 6.29
C GLU A 57 -6.38 -12.86 5.10
N TRP A 58 -5.20 -13.48 5.20
CA TRP A 58 -4.27 -13.54 4.08
C TRP A 58 -4.78 -14.50 3.02
N THR A 59 -4.77 -14.09 1.77
CA THR A 59 -4.99 -14.95 0.61
C THR A 59 -3.93 -14.69 -0.46
N ASP A 60 -3.60 -15.73 -1.24
CA ASP A 60 -2.67 -15.58 -2.36
C ASP A 60 -3.21 -14.65 -3.45
N ASP A 61 -4.54 -14.61 -3.63
CA ASP A 61 -5.19 -13.69 -4.57
C ASP A 61 -4.90 -12.22 -4.22
N GLN A 62 -4.91 -11.86 -2.93
CA GLN A 62 -4.55 -10.49 -2.50
C GLN A 62 -3.11 -10.15 -2.87
N LEU A 63 -2.21 -11.12 -2.78
CA LEU A 63 -0.81 -10.93 -3.14
C LEU A 63 -0.65 -10.69 -4.65
N TRP A 64 -1.31 -11.50 -5.49
CA TRP A 64 -1.27 -11.32 -6.94
C TRP A 64 -1.92 -10.01 -7.38
N GLN A 65 -3.04 -9.62 -6.77
CA GLN A 65 -3.65 -8.30 -6.98
C GLN A 65 -2.72 -7.15 -6.58
N ALA A 66 -1.91 -7.32 -5.53
CA ALA A 66 -0.93 -6.30 -5.15
C ALA A 66 0.22 -6.21 -6.17
N VAL A 67 0.66 -7.32 -6.74
CA VAL A 67 1.65 -7.35 -7.82
C VAL A 67 1.15 -6.58 -9.04
N ASP A 68 -0.08 -6.85 -9.49
CA ASP A 68 -0.71 -6.17 -10.63
C ASP A 68 -0.87 -4.67 -10.35
N THR A 69 -1.33 -4.33 -9.16
CA THR A 69 -1.47 -2.93 -8.72
C THR A 69 -0.13 -2.19 -8.78
N LEU A 70 0.95 -2.79 -8.28
CA LEU A 70 2.28 -2.16 -8.35
C LEU A 70 2.78 -1.98 -9.78
N ALA A 71 2.44 -2.89 -10.69
CA ALA A 71 2.76 -2.74 -12.10
C ALA A 71 2.07 -1.50 -12.69
N ASP A 72 0.79 -1.27 -12.36
CA ASP A 72 0.05 -0.08 -12.78
C ASP A 72 0.62 1.21 -12.15
N TRP A 73 0.97 1.17 -10.87
CA TRP A 73 1.59 2.31 -10.20
C TRP A 73 2.93 2.70 -10.83
N ARG A 74 3.80 1.70 -11.09
CA ARG A 74 5.06 1.93 -11.80
C ARG A 74 4.85 2.50 -13.19
N ARG A 75 3.83 2.00 -13.89
CA ARG A 75 3.48 2.50 -15.21
C ARG A 75 3.03 3.97 -15.17
N ALA A 76 2.18 4.36 -14.21
CA ALA A 76 1.77 5.74 -14.02
C ALA A 76 2.96 6.65 -13.66
N LEU A 77 3.82 6.21 -12.75
CA LEU A 77 5.03 6.96 -12.37
C LEU A 77 6.01 7.14 -13.54
N ALA A 78 6.12 6.14 -14.42
CA ALA A 78 7.01 6.21 -15.59
C ALA A 78 6.57 7.24 -16.64
N LEU A 79 5.32 7.74 -16.60
CA LEU A 79 4.86 8.81 -17.48
C LEU A 79 5.53 10.16 -17.16
N GLY A 80 6.06 10.33 -15.96
CA GLY A 80 6.71 11.57 -15.52
C GLY A 80 5.76 12.70 -15.15
N ALA A 81 4.66 12.86 -15.90
CA ALA A 81 3.57 13.78 -15.64
C ALA A 81 2.28 13.01 -15.37
N GLY A 82 1.31 13.61 -14.69
CA GLY A 82 0.06 12.95 -14.33
C GLY A 82 -1.05 13.90 -13.89
N ALA A 83 -2.08 13.35 -13.29
CA ALA A 83 -3.10 14.13 -12.62
C ALA A 83 -2.47 14.97 -11.48
N ASP A 84 -3.18 16.03 -11.04
CA ASP A 84 -2.70 16.88 -9.94
C ASP A 84 -2.35 16.05 -8.69
N SER A 85 -1.10 16.19 -8.23
CA SER A 85 -0.58 15.45 -7.09
C SER A 85 -0.96 16.06 -5.74
N GLY A 86 -1.30 17.36 -5.68
CA GLY A 86 -1.60 18.07 -4.44
C GLY A 86 -2.72 17.43 -3.61
N PRO A 87 -3.91 17.19 -4.18
CA PRO A 87 -5.02 16.57 -3.46
C PRO A 87 -4.69 15.16 -2.93
N VAL A 88 -3.84 14.42 -3.62
CA VAL A 88 -3.43 13.07 -3.19
C VAL A 88 -2.52 13.16 -1.97
N VAL A 89 -1.54 14.07 -1.99
CA VAL A 89 -0.65 14.32 -0.85
C VAL A 89 -1.47 14.64 0.40
N ASP A 90 -2.42 15.58 0.27
CA ASP A 90 -3.26 15.99 1.39
C ASP A 90 -4.09 14.84 1.95
N ARG A 91 -4.69 14.03 1.07
CA ARG A 91 -5.51 12.88 1.47
C ARG A 91 -4.69 11.78 2.14
N VAL A 92 -3.51 11.47 1.61
CA VAL A 92 -2.62 10.45 2.22
C VAL A 92 -2.17 10.91 3.61
N LEU A 93 -1.75 12.16 3.75
CA LEU A 93 -1.33 12.68 5.05
C LEU A 93 -2.50 12.75 6.05
N ALA A 94 -3.69 13.14 5.62
CA ALA A 94 -4.88 13.16 6.46
C ALA A 94 -5.27 11.74 6.91
N ALA A 95 -5.26 10.75 6.02
CA ALA A 95 -5.55 9.36 6.35
C ALA A 95 -4.55 8.78 7.37
N LEU A 96 -3.25 9.04 7.18
CA LEU A 96 -2.24 8.58 8.13
C LEU A 96 -2.29 9.31 9.48
N ALA A 97 -2.78 10.56 9.50
CA ALA A 97 -3.03 11.29 10.75
C ALA A 97 -4.29 10.81 11.49
N ASP A 98 -5.21 10.16 10.79
CA ASP A 98 -6.42 9.57 11.36
C ASP A 98 -6.17 8.07 11.65
N ASP A 99 -5.54 7.83 12.79
CA ASP A 99 -5.28 6.49 13.32
C ASP A 99 -4.53 5.55 12.36
N LEU A 100 -3.64 6.10 11.52
CA LEU A 100 -2.87 5.35 10.52
C LEU A 100 -3.76 4.59 9.52
N ASP A 101 -4.82 5.24 9.00
CA ASP A 101 -5.69 4.67 7.98
C ASP A 101 -4.93 4.46 6.66
N ALA A 102 -4.07 3.44 6.66
CA ALA A 102 -3.30 3.05 5.49
C ALA A 102 -4.18 2.61 4.31
N PRO A 103 -5.32 1.91 4.51
CA PRO A 103 -6.26 1.62 3.43
C PRO A 103 -6.74 2.85 2.67
N ALA A 104 -7.17 3.90 3.39
CA ALA A 104 -7.59 5.16 2.76
C ALA A 104 -6.44 5.87 2.04
N ALA A 105 -5.22 5.83 2.60
CA ALA A 105 -4.03 6.35 1.95
C ALA A 105 -3.70 5.61 0.63
N VAL A 106 -3.74 4.28 0.64
CA VAL A 106 -3.54 3.43 -0.55
C VAL A 106 -4.60 3.72 -1.61
N GLN A 107 -5.87 3.88 -1.20
CA GLN A 107 -6.95 4.21 -2.12
C GLN A 107 -6.75 5.58 -2.78
N ALA A 108 -6.31 6.59 -2.03
CA ALA A 108 -6.03 7.92 -2.60
C ALA A 108 -4.95 7.87 -3.69
N VAL A 109 -3.92 7.04 -3.51
CA VAL A 109 -2.89 6.81 -4.53
C VAL A 109 -3.47 6.06 -5.73
N GLN A 110 -4.30 5.02 -5.52
CA GLN A 110 -4.91 4.26 -6.61
C GLN A 110 -5.77 5.17 -7.51
N GLU A 111 -6.58 6.03 -6.92
CA GLU A 111 -7.41 6.98 -7.68
C GLU A 111 -6.58 7.94 -8.53
N TRP A 112 -5.41 8.38 -8.02
CA TRP A 112 -4.47 9.18 -8.79
C TRP A 112 -3.88 8.38 -9.96
N VAL A 113 -3.50 7.13 -9.74
CA VAL A 113 -2.99 6.23 -10.78
C VAL A 113 -4.03 6.05 -11.88
N ASP A 114 -5.27 5.76 -11.51
CA ASP A 114 -6.37 5.56 -12.46
C ASP A 114 -6.63 6.83 -13.28
N ALA A 115 -6.66 8.00 -12.63
CA ALA A 115 -6.80 9.28 -13.31
C ALA A 115 -5.62 9.56 -14.27
N THR A 116 -4.39 9.29 -13.83
CA THR A 116 -3.17 9.51 -14.62
C THR A 116 -3.14 8.59 -15.84
N LEU A 117 -3.44 7.29 -15.68
CA LEU A 117 -3.47 6.35 -16.81
C LEU A 117 -4.65 6.60 -17.74
N GLY A 118 -5.80 7.03 -17.21
CA GLY A 118 -6.99 7.36 -17.99
C GLY A 118 -6.83 8.63 -18.84
N THR A 119 -5.98 9.57 -18.41
CA THR A 119 -5.69 10.84 -19.12
C THR A 119 -4.38 10.81 -19.90
N ALA A 120 -3.70 9.67 -19.98
CA ALA A 120 -2.45 9.53 -20.72
C ALA A 120 -2.64 9.98 -22.18
N GLY A 121 -1.98 11.10 -22.53
CA GLY A 121 -2.09 11.73 -23.85
C GLY A 121 -2.94 13.01 -23.90
N LEU A 122 -3.59 13.42 -22.82
CA LEU A 122 -4.30 14.70 -22.72
C LEU A 122 -3.39 15.76 -22.09
N ALA A 123 -2.73 16.55 -22.93
CA ALA A 123 -1.61 17.42 -22.51
C ALA A 123 -2.01 18.67 -21.69
N GLU A 124 -3.28 19.02 -21.57
CA GLU A 124 -3.68 20.35 -21.07
C GLU A 124 -3.85 20.47 -19.54
N THR A 125 -3.83 19.36 -18.80
CA THR A 125 -4.04 19.36 -17.32
C THR A 125 -3.04 18.53 -16.55
N SER A 126 -1.88 18.21 -17.12
CA SER A 126 -0.92 17.35 -16.45
C SER A 126 0.04 18.14 -15.54
N ASP A 127 0.11 17.75 -14.28
CA ASP A 127 1.16 18.15 -13.36
C ASP A 127 2.49 17.46 -13.78
N ARG A 128 3.48 18.27 -14.20
CA ARG A 128 4.78 17.78 -14.69
C ARG A 128 5.67 17.21 -13.61
N GLU A 129 5.39 17.52 -12.34
CA GLU A 129 6.14 17.01 -11.20
C GLU A 129 5.38 15.91 -10.44
N ALA A 130 4.17 15.57 -10.89
CA ALA A 130 3.28 14.64 -10.20
C ALA A 130 3.96 13.31 -9.88
N ALA A 131 4.57 12.68 -10.87
CA ALA A 131 5.22 11.39 -10.68
C ALA A 131 6.34 11.44 -9.63
N ALA A 132 7.18 12.49 -9.68
CA ALA A 132 8.26 12.68 -8.71
C ALA A 132 7.71 12.97 -7.30
N THR A 133 6.61 13.71 -7.20
CA THR A 133 5.94 14.00 -5.93
C THR A 133 5.33 12.75 -5.34
N ILE A 134 4.58 11.98 -6.13
CA ILE A 134 3.94 10.74 -5.69
C ILE A 134 4.99 9.68 -5.35
N HIS A 135 6.06 9.55 -6.14
CA HIS A 135 7.16 8.62 -5.81
C HIS A 135 7.77 8.92 -4.43
N ARG A 136 8.07 10.19 -4.14
CA ARG A 136 8.57 10.60 -2.81
C ARG A 136 7.54 10.35 -1.70
N LEU A 137 6.27 10.60 -1.97
CA LEU A 137 5.19 10.33 -1.02
C LEU A 137 5.09 8.84 -0.68
N LEU A 138 5.13 7.98 -1.69
CA LEU A 138 5.08 6.53 -1.52
C LEU A 138 6.23 6.02 -0.66
N ASP A 139 7.45 6.46 -0.96
CA ASP A 139 8.63 6.06 -0.20
C ASP A 139 8.59 6.59 1.24
N ALA A 140 8.35 7.89 1.42
CA ALA A 140 8.43 8.54 2.74
C ALA A 140 7.24 8.19 3.67
N ALA A 141 6.03 8.10 3.14
CA ALA A 141 4.81 7.92 3.94
C ALA A 141 4.38 6.45 4.06
N LEU A 142 4.54 5.66 3.00
CA LEU A 142 4.09 4.27 2.94
C LEU A 142 5.25 3.27 2.90
N GLY A 143 6.48 3.73 2.69
CA GLY A 143 7.67 2.90 2.54
C GLY A 143 7.59 1.99 1.30
N LEU A 144 6.97 2.47 0.23
CA LEU A 144 6.87 1.80 -1.06
C LEU A 144 7.89 2.43 -2.03
N SER A 145 9.04 1.79 -2.16
CA SER A 145 10.10 2.19 -3.10
C SER A 145 9.83 1.56 -4.47
N LEU A 146 9.27 2.32 -5.42
CA LEU A 146 8.81 1.85 -6.74
C LEU A 146 9.69 2.34 -7.87
#